data_a76cb7c723f5664dadefd66ad8d970fd
#
_entry.id   a76cb7c723f5664dadefd66ad8d970fd
#
_cell.length_a   1.000
_cell.length_b   1.000
_cell.length_c   1.000
_cell.angle_alpha   90.00
_cell.angle_beta   90.00
_cell.angle_gamma   90.00
#
_symmetry.space_group_name_H-M   'P 1'
#
loop_
_entity.id
_entity.type
_entity.pdbx_description
1 polymer ?
#
loop_
_entity_poly.entity_id
_entity_poly.type
_entity_poly.pdbx_seq_one_letter_code
_entity_poly.pdbx_strand_id
1 'polypeptide(L)'
;MSRNNQDRLGSRAEGSDSPIQETLNNSPSPQMQFVVPTEFVELPSGGSFYPEDHPLHEQTEIEIKFMTAKEEDILTDKTLLKKGLAIDRLIKSIVINKNIQPDSLYVGDRNAILVAARISGYGADYETKVVCPVCLEHGRHEFDLEAARSTSQPTLDGTDIRQTSAGTVIFTTPKMGVEVECKMLTGADEKQLL
;
A
#
# COMPACT_ATOMS: atom_id res chain seq x y z
N MET A 1 -56.53 -8.32 -43.49
CA MET A 1 -56.93 -9.28 -42.43
C MET A 1 -56.06 -9.02 -41.21
N SER A 2 -56.60 -8.30 -40.25
CA SER A 2 -55.89 -7.94 -39.00
C SER A 2 -56.12 -9.08 -38.02
N ARG A 3 -55.00 -9.70 -37.53
CA ARG A 3 -55.08 -10.74 -36.50
C ARG A 3 -55.19 -10.08 -35.14
N ASN A 4 -56.35 -10.21 -34.50
CA ASN A 4 -56.60 -9.79 -33.13
C ASN A 4 -55.86 -10.68 -32.16
N ASN A 5 -54.96 -10.13 -31.33
CA ASN A 5 -54.09 -10.82 -30.40
C ASN A 5 -54.62 -10.80 -28.96
N GLN A 6 -55.89 -10.52 -28.77
CA GLN A 6 -56.53 -10.39 -27.46
C GLN A 6 -56.84 -11.71 -26.74
N ASP A 7 -56.89 -12.82 -27.48
CA ASP A 7 -57.24 -14.14 -26.90
C ASP A 7 -56.05 -14.91 -26.30
N ARG A 8 -54.86 -14.29 -26.21
CA ARG A 8 -53.65 -14.90 -25.60
C ARG A 8 -53.36 -14.46 -24.16
N LEU A 9 -54.11 -13.53 -23.63
CA LEU A 9 -54.02 -13.14 -22.21
C LEU A 9 -55.07 -13.96 -21.46
N GLY A 10 -54.62 -15.12 -20.93
CA GLY A 10 -55.41 -15.95 -20.04
C GLY A 10 -55.97 -15.09 -18.89
N SER A 11 -57.23 -15.35 -18.57
CA SER A 11 -57.98 -14.72 -17.50
C SER A 11 -57.18 -14.66 -16.22
N ARG A 12 -57.03 -13.47 -15.69
CA ARG A 12 -56.43 -13.17 -14.39
C ARG A 12 -57.32 -13.79 -13.32
N ALA A 13 -56.91 -14.92 -12.76
CA ALA A 13 -57.53 -15.48 -11.57
C ALA A 13 -57.15 -14.60 -10.37
N GLU A 14 -58.15 -13.94 -9.80
CA GLU A 14 -58.03 -13.26 -8.50
C GLU A 14 -57.85 -14.30 -7.41
N GLY A 15 -56.83 -14.11 -6.56
CA GLY A 15 -56.76 -14.63 -5.21
C GLY A 15 -56.23 -16.04 -5.05
N SER A 16 -54.93 -16.19 -4.92
CA SER A 16 -54.36 -17.08 -3.90
C SER A 16 -53.01 -16.52 -3.48
N ASP A 17 -52.96 -15.98 -2.28
CA ASP A 17 -51.73 -15.72 -1.53
C ASP A 17 -50.97 -17.05 -1.45
N SER A 18 -49.95 -17.21 -2.30
CA SER A 18 -49.08 -18.37 -2.24
C SER A 18 -48.08 -18.17 -1.11
N PRO A 19 -47.98 -19.08 -0.14
CA PRO A 19 -47.00 -18.98 0.96
C PRO A 19 -45.53 -19.03 0.51
N ILE A 20 -45.29 -19.15 -0.77
CA ILE A 20 -43.94 -19.19 -1.37
C ILE A 20 -43.33 -17.82 -1.51
N GLN A 21 -44.10 -16.71 -1.55
CA GLN A 21 -43.56 -15.37 -1.68
C GLN A 21 -43.04 -14.76 -0.36
N GLU A 22 -43.54 -15.19 0.78
CA GLU A 22 -43.04 -14.72 2.10
C GLU A 22 -41.71 -15.37 2.51
N THR A 23 -41.44 -16.60 2.05
CA THR A 23 -40.18 -17.29 2.36
C THR A 23 -38.98 -16.81 1.53
N LEU A 24 -39.21 -16.16 0.37
CA LEU A 24 -38.12 -15.61 -0.46
C LEU A 24 -37.62 -14.24 0.01
N ASN A 25 -38.45 -13.49 0.75
CA ASN A 25 -38.10 -12.16 1.22
C ASN A 25 -37.37 -12.15 2.56
N ASN A 26 -37.29 -13.26 3.29
CA ASN A 26 -36.68 -13.35 4.63
C ASN A 26 -35.43 -14.25 4.68
N SER A 27 -34.91 -14.72 3.56
CA SER A 27 -33.59 -15.34 3.54
C SER A 27 -32.55 -14.22 3.53
N PRO A 28 -31.74 -14.06 4.59
CA PRO A 28 -30.56 -13.18 4.47
C PRO A 28 -29.72 -13.76 3.35
N SER A 29 -29.62 -13.03 2.24
CA SER A 29 -28.67 -13.37 1.19
C SER A 29 -27.32 -13.54 1.88
N PRO A 30 -26.61 -14.68 1.68
CA PRO A 30 -25.28 -14.83 2.21
C PRO A 30 -24.45 -13.73 1.58
N GLN A 31 -24.18 -12.67 2.35
CA GLN A 31 -23.18 -11.68 1.96
C GLN A 31 -21.86 -12.42 1.97
N MET A 32 -21.38 -12.83 0.80
CA MET A 32 -20.01 -13.27 0.64
C MET A 32 -19.13 -12.09 1.04
N GLN A 33 -18.66 -12.10 2.29
CA GLN A 33 -17.60 -11.20 2.72
C GLN A 33 -16.33 -11.67 2.02
N PHE A 34 -15.96 -10.99 0.97
CA PHE A 34 -14.63 -11.15 0.37
C PHE A 34 -13.60 -10.65 1.38
N VAL A 35 -13.01 -11.59 2.10
CA VAL A 35 -11.85 -11.30 2.94
C VAL A 35 -10.65 -11.15 2.01
N VAL A 36 -10.18 -9.93 1.85
CA VAL A 36 -8.93 -9.68 1.11
C VAL A 36 -7.77 -10.19 1.97
N PRO A 37 -6.89 -11.05 1.45
CA PRO A 37 -5.74 -11.51 2.20
C PRO A 37 -4.82 -10.35 2.58
N THR A 38 -4.13 -10.51 3.72
CA THR A 38 -3.18 -9.52 4.26
C THR A 38 -1.79 -10.14 4.37
N GLU A 39 -0.77 -9.31 4.44
CA GLU A 39 0.61 -9.68 4.73
C GLU A 39 1.25 -8.68 5.69
N PHE A 40 2.27 -9.12 6.42
CA PHE A 40 3.09 -8.28 7.27
C PHE A 40 4.36 -7.88 6.53
N VAL A 41 4.67 -6.60 6.54
CA VAL A 41 5.85 -6.02 5.88
C VAL A 41 6.79 -5.50 6.94
N GLU A 42 8.03 -6.00 6.95
CA GLU A 42 9.08 -5.49 7.82
C GLU A 42 9.42 -4.05 7.49
N LEU A 43 9.51 -3.22 8.53
CA LEU A 43 9.86 -1.81 8.39
C LEU A 43 11.39 -1.64 8.52
N PRO A 44 12.06 -1.05 7.52
CA PRO A 44 13.49 -0.74 7.60
C PRO A 44 13.88 0.12 8.80
N SER A 45 12.97 0.97 9.29
CA SER A 45 13.20 1.78 10.50
C SER A 45 13.12 0.96 11.79
N GLY A 46 12.52 -0.25 11.75
CA GLY A 46 12.19 -1.04 12.95
C GLY A 46 11.29 -0.33 13.94
N GLY A 47 10.61 0.76 13.52
CA GLY A 47 9.76 1.56 14.38
C GLY A 47 10.50 2.48 15.36
N SER A 48 11.83 2.38 15.45
CA SER A 48 12.65 3.02 16.50
C SER A 48 12.68 4.54 16.43
N PHE A 49 12.46 5.11 15.25
CA PHE A 49 12.57 6.56 15.02
C PHE A 49 11.22 7.28 15.06
N TYR A 50 10.12 6.55 15.14
CA TYR A 50 8.80 7.17 15.28
C TYR A 50 8.59 7.71 16.69
N PRO A 51 7.96 8.89 16.83
CA PRO A 51 7.65 9.44 18.16
C PRO A 51 6.63 8.54 18.90
N GLU A 52 6.60 8.64 20.23
CA GLU A 52 5.78 7.78 21.10
C GLU A 52 4.27 7.81 20.80
N ASP A 53 3.77 8.92 20.26
CA ASP A 53 2.36 9.08 19.86
C ASP A 53 2.05 8.50 18.47
N HIS A 54 3.07 8.07 17.72
CA HIS A 54 2.86 7.50 16.38
C HIS A 54 2.47 6.01 16.46
N PRO A 55 1.49 5.54 15.66
CA PRO A 55 1.03 4.13 15.69
C PRO A 55 2.09 3.09 15.35
N LEU A 56 3.22 3.48 14.74
CA LEU A 56 4.33 2.60 14.40
C LEU A 56 5.51 2.72 15.37
N HIS A 57 5.36 3.43 16.49
CA HIS A 57 6.40 3.47 17.50
C HIS A 57 6.71 2.05 18.02
N GLU A 58 7.99 1.65 17.98
CA GLU A 58 8.48 0.32 18.35
C GLU A 58 7.83 -0.87 17.58
N GLN A 59 7.15 -0.59 16.47
CA GLN A 59 6.62 -1.64 15.60
C GLN A 59 7.64 -2.00 14.53
N THR A 60 8.02 -3.26 14.46
CA THR A 60 8.98 -3.76 13.47
C THR A 60 8.34 -4.07 12.12
N GLU A 61 7.02 -4.20 12.09
CA GLU A 61 6.27 -4.60 10.90
C GLU A 61 4.92 -3.86 10.81
N ILE A 62 4.39 -3.79 9.61
CA ILE A 62 3.08 -3.18 9.31
C ILE A 62 2.22 -4.16 8.53
N GLU A 63 0.93 -4.25 8.87
CA GLU A 63 -0.02 -5.08 8.14
C GLU A 63 -0.63 -4.32 6.95
N ILE A 64 -0.50 -4.91 5.77
CA ILE A 64 -1.10 -4.42 4.53
C ILE A 64 -2.00 -5.50 3.92
N LYS A 65 -3.02 -5.09 3.17
CA LYS A 65 -3.81 -5.99 2.34
C LYS A 65 -3.19 -6.12 0.95
N PHE A 66 -3.42 -7.24 0.31
CA PHE A 66 -3.03 -7.45 -1.07
C PHE A 66 -3.74 -6.46 -2.00
N MET A 67 -3.05 -6.09 -3.08
CA MET A 67 -3.63 -5.24 -4.11
C MET A 67 -4.81 -5.93 -4.79
N THR A 68 -5.85 -5.14 -5.04
CA THR A 68 -7.03 -5.55 -5.80
C THR A 68 -7.20 -4.61 -7.00
N ALA A 69 -8.16 -4.90 -7.89
CA ALA A 69 -8.49 -4.03 -9.02
C ALA A 69 -8.73 -2.56 -8.61
N LYS A 70 -9.23 -2.33 -7.38
CA LYS A 70 -9.41 -0.98 -6.83
C LYS A 70 -8.10 -0.23 -6.68
N GLU A 71 -7.06 -0.89 -6.19
CA GLU A 71 -5.73 -0.31 -6.03
C GLU A 71 -5.06 -0.10 -7.39
N GLU A 72 -5.30 -0.99 -8.34
CA GLU A 72 -4.84 -0.84 -9.72
C GLU A 72 -5.47 0.36 -10.42
N ASP A 73 -6.76 0.59 -10.22
CA ASP A 73 -7.47 1.79 -10.71
C ASP A 73 -6.82 3.08 -10.15
N ILE A 74 -6.40 3.10 -8.88
CA ILE A 74 -5.70 4.24 -8.29
C ILE A 74 -4.37 4.50 -9.02
N LEU A 75 -3.60 3.45 -9.32
CA LEU A 75 -2.31 3.57 -9.99
C LEU A 75 -2.43 3.99 -11.46
N THR A 76 -3.55 3.72 -12.11
CA THR A 76 -3.80 4.06 -13.52
C THR A 76 -4.59 5.37 -13.70
N ASP A 77 -5.09 5.99 -12.62
CA ASP A 77 -5.81 7.26 -12.68
C ASP A 77 -4.87 8.41 -13.10
N LYS A 78 -5.07 8.90 -14.32
CA LYS A 78 -4.29 10.01 -14.90
C LYS A 78 -4.34 11.28 -14.07
N THR A 79 -5.43 11.53 -13.34
CA THR A 79 -5.60 12.73 -12.51
C THR A 79 -4.73 12.63 -11.25
N LEU A 80 -4.73 11.46 -10.59
CA LEU A 80 -3.90 11.20 -9.41
C LEU A 80 -2.42 11.19 -9.77
N LEU A 81 -2.05 10.60 -10.91
CA LEU A 81 -0.67 10.58 -11.41
C LEU A 81 -0.15 12.00 -11.69
N LYS A 82 -0.92 12.83 -12.39
CA LYS A 82 -0.54 14.23 -12.68
C LYS A 82 -0.37 15.08 -11.42
N LYS A 83 -1.12 14.77 -10.36
CA LYS A 83 -1.04 15.49 -9.07
C LYS A 83 0.01 14.89 -8.12
N GLY A 84 0.68 13.80 -8.49
CA GLY A 84 1.61 13.08 -7.61
C GLY A 84 0.95 12.39 -6.40
N LEU A 85 -0.38 12.18 -6.43
CA LEU A 85 -1.14 11.67 -5.29
C LEU A 85 -1.43 10.16 -5.35
N ALA A 86 -1.06 9.49 -6.46
CA ALA A 86 -1.40 8.09 -6.69
C ALA A 86 -0.79 7.17 -5.61
N ILE A 87 0.48 7.39 -5.28
CA ILE A 87 1.23 6.58 -4.30
C ILE A 87 0.63 6.73 -2.89
N ASP A 88 0.33 7.95 -2.46
CA ASP A 88 -0.28 8.18 -1.14
C ASP A 88 -1.67 7.54 -1.03
N ARG A 89 -2.45 7.63 -2.11
CA ARG A 89 -3.76 6.99 -2.19
C ARG A 89 -3.66 5.47 -2.15
N LEU A 90 -2.66 4.90 -2.83
CA LEU A 90 -2.36 3.48 -2.79
C LEU A 90 -2.04 3.05 -1.35
N ILE A 91 -1.04 3.66 -0.72
CA ILE A 91 -0.62 3.32 0.65
C ILE A 91 -1.80 3.44 1.62
N LYS A 92 -2.57 4.52 1.55
CA LYS A 92 -3.76 4.71 2.40
C LYS A 92 -4.83 3.64 2.17
N SER A 93 -4.93 3.10 0.95
CA SER A 93 -5.87 2.02 0.63
C SER A 93 -5.41 0.69 1.19
N ILE A 94 -4.13 0.32 1.01
CA ILE A 94 -3.60 -1.00 1.36
C ILE A 94 -3.30 -1.17 2.86
N VAL A 95 -2.83 -0.12 3.55
CA VAL A 95 -2.54 -0.18 4.99
C VAL A 95 -3.82 -0.44 5.78
N ILE A 96 -3.79 -1.45 6.65
CA ILE A 96 -4.95 -1.87 7.46
C ILE A 96 -5.26 -0.83 8.53
N ASN A 97 -4.23 -0.39 9.28
CA ASN A 97 -4.41 0.62 10.32
C ASN A 97 -4.63 2.01 9.72
N LYS A 98 -5.88 2.47 9.74
CA LYS A 98 -6.29 3.76 9.13
C LYS A 98 -5.82 5.01 9.88
N ASN A 99 -5.27 4.85 11.09
CA ASN A 99 -4.66 5.95 11.83
C ASN A 99 -3.29 6.35 11.26
N ILE A 100 -2.66 5.45 10.49
CA ILE A 100 -1.38 5.74 9.83
C ILE A 100 -1.65 6.57 8.58
N GLN A 101 -1.03 7.75 8.51
CA GLN A 101 -1.09 8.62 7.35
C GLN A 101 0.15 8.40 6.47
N PRO A 102 0.00 8.34 5.13
CA PRO A 102 1.14 8.14 4.23
C PRO A 102 2.25 9.18 4.38
N ASP A 103 1.87 10.41 4.74
CA ASP A 103 2.80 11.54 4.90
C ASP A 103 3.66 11.44 6.17
N SER A 104 3.20 10.73 7.20
CA SER A 104 3.95 10.52 8.44
C SER A 104 4.93 9.35 8.37
N LEU A 105 4.82 8.50 7.34
CA LEU A 105 5.74 7.39 7.16
C LEU A 105 7.11 7.86 6.71
N TYR A 106 8.17 7.26 7.24
CA TYR A 106 9.51 7.46 6.72
C TYR A 106 9.64 6.93 5.30
N VAL A 107 10.47 7.58 4.49
CA VAL A 107 10.65 7.25 3.06
C VAL A 107 11.08 5.79 2.88
N GLY A 108 11.96 5.27 3.76
CA GLY A 108 12.36 3.86 3.74
C GLY A 108 11.20 2.91 3.94
N ASP A 109 10.35 3.18 4.94
CA ASP A 109 9.20 2.34 5.26
C ASP A 109 8.12 2.43 4.17
N ARG A 110 7.90 3.62 3.60
CA ARG A 110 7.03 3.78 2.41
C ARG A 110 7.50 2.92 1.25
N ASN A 111 8.80 2.92 0.97
CA ASN A 111 9.37 2.12 -0.11
C ASN A 111 9.21 0.62 0.15
N ALA A 112 9.41 0.15 1.38
CA ALA A 112 9.18 -1.24 1.75
C ALA A 112 7.72 -1.66 1.50
N ILE A 113 6.75 -0.82 1.90
CA ILE A 113 5.32 -1.05 1.63
C ILE A 113 5.05 -1.12 0.12
N LEU A 114 5.64 -0.22 -0.68
CA LEU A 114 5.45 -0.20 -2.13
C LEU A 114 6.05 -1.42 -2.81
N VAL A 115 7.22 -1.87 -2.38
CA VAL A 115 7.86 -3.10 -2.89
C VAL A 115 7.00 -4.32 -2.56
N ALA A 116 6.52 -4.43 -1.32
CA ALA A 116 5.61 -5.51 -0.93
C ALA A 116 4.31 -5.49 -1.76
N ALA A 117 3.68 -4.33 -1.90
CA ALA A 117 2.48 -4.17 -2.74
C ALA A 117 2.76 -4.54 -4.21
N ARG A 118 3.93 -4.19 -4.75
CA ARG A 118 4.35 -4.57 -6.12
C ARG A 118 4.50 -6.09 -6.25
N ILE A 119 5.10 -6.75 -5.25
CA ILE A 119 5.29 -8.21 -5.24
C ILE A 119 3.93 -8.91 -5.16
N SER A 120 3.07 -8.50 -4.23
CA SER A 120 1.75 -9.11 -4.06
C SER A 120 0.82 -8.90 -5.26
N GLY A 121 0.96 -7.79 -5.99
CA GLY A 121 0.11 -7.48 -7.15
C GLY A 121 0.62 -8.05 -8.48
N TYR A 122 1.93 -8.12 -8.67
CA TYR A 122 2.53 -8.40 -9.99
C TYR A 122 3.67 -9.42 -9.97
N GLY A 123 4.00 -9.99 -8.80
CA GLY A 123 5.12 -10.92 -8.63
C GLY A 123 6.44 -10.23 -8.34
N ALA A 124 7.44 -11.03 -7.91
CA ALA A 124 8.75 -10.56 -7.48
C ALA A 124 9.67 -10.16 -8.64
N ASP A 125 9.49 -10.75 -9.81
CA ASP A 125 10.34 -10.50 -10.98
C ASP A 125 10.07 -9.09 -11.54
N TYR A 126 11.12 -8.27 -11.61
CA TYR A 126 11.05 -6.92 -12.12
C TYR A 126 12.04 -6.72 -13.28
N GLU A 127 11.52 -6.87 -14.51
CA GLU A 127 12.28 -6.61 -15.73
C GLU A 127 12.26 -5.11 -16.07
N THR A 128 13.42 -4.53 -16.30
CA THR A 128 13.55 -3.14 -16.72
C THR A 128 14.65 -2.96 -17.77
N LYS A 129 14.56 -1.84 -18.50
CA LYS A 129 15.60 -1.41 -19.43
C LYS A 129 16.56 -0.49 -18.71
N VAL A 130 17.83 -0.85 -18.70
CA VAL A 130 18.90 -0.06 -18.11
C VAL A 130 19.85 0.43 -19.21
N VAL A 131 20.44 1.59 -18.98
CA VAL A 131 21.48 2.13 -19.87
C VAL A 131 22.81 1.94 -19.17
N CYS A 132 23.76 1.27 -19.86
CA CYS A 132 25.10 1.10 -19.33
C CYS A 132 25.79 2.47 -19.19
N PRO A 133 26.32 2.84 -18.00
CA PRO A 133 26.97 4.15 -17.82
C PRO A 133 28.31 4.26 -18.55
N VAL A 134 28.88 3.15 -19.00
CA VAL A 134 30.19 3.11 -19.69
C VAL A 134 30.06 3.21 -21.21
N CYS A 135 29.22 2.32 -21.82
CA CYS A 135 29.07 2.26 -23.28
C CYS A 135 27.76 2.87 -23.79
N LEU A 136 26.86 3.31 -22.89
CA LEU A 136 25.54 3.88 -23.20
C LEU A 136 24.59 2.93 -23.95
N GLU A 137 24.94 1.64 -24.01
CA GLU A 137 24.11 0.63 -24.65
C GLU A 137 22.93 0.26 -23.77
N HIS A 138 21.76 0.05 -24.40
CA HIS A 138 20.54 -0.37 -23.70
C HIS A 138 20.55 -1.88 -23.48
N GLY A 139 20.46 -2.31 -22.22
CA GLY A 139 20.30 -3.71 -21.82
C GLY A 139 18.98 -3.93 -21.11
N ARG A 140 18.54 -5.19 -21.06
CA ARG A 140 17.48 -5.63 -20.15
C ARG A 140 18.13 -6.17 -18.88
N HIS A 141 17.54 -5.85 -17.75
CA HIS A 141 17.96 -6.40 -16.46
C HIS A 141 16.74 -6.80 -15.67
N GLU A 142 16.83 -7.95 -15.05
CA GLU A 142 15.80 -8.53 -14.21
C GLU A 142 16.27 -8.46 -12.75
N PHE A 143 15.42 -7.88 -11.89
CA PHE A 143 15.65 -7.79 -10.46
C PHE A 143 14.67 -8.71 -9.76
N ASP A 144 15.15 -9.46 -8.77
CA ASP A 144 14.30 -10.15 -7.81
C ASP A 144 14.00 -9.20 -6.63
N LEU A 145 12.76 -8.73 -6.59
CA LEU A 145 12.32 -7.81 -5.54
C LEU A 145 12.20 -8.50 -4.17
N GLU A 146 12.03 -9.82 -4.12
CA GLU A 146 12.02 -10.56 -2.85
C GLU A 146 13.39 -10.51 -2.17
N ALA A 147 14.47 -10.61 -2.95
CA ALA A 147 15.82 -10.42 -2.44
C ALA A 147 16.07 -9.01 -1.90
N ALA A 148 15.35 -8.00 -2.42
CA ALA A 148 15.42 -6.61 -1.96
C ALA A 148 14.62 -6.36 -0.66
N ARG A 149 13.72 -7.25 -0.27
CA ARG A 149 12.97 -7.16 1.01
C ARG A 149 13.81 -7.50 2.23
N SER A 150 14.91 -8.21 2.06
CA SER A 150 15.80 -8.57 3.17
C SER A 150 16.52 -7.35 3.70
N THR A 151 16.00 -6.78 4.75
CA THR A 151 16.61 -5.68 5.48
C THR A 151 17.21 -6.17 6.78
N SER A 152 18.52 -6.23 6.84
CA SER A 152 19.20 -6.23 8.13
C SER A 152 19.04 -4.84 8.74
N GLN A 153 18.33 -4.74 9.86
CA GLN A 153 18.25 -3.48 10.60
C GLN A 153 19.68 -3.04 10.96
N PRO A 154 20.05 -1.79 10.65
CA PRO A 154 21.36 -1.28 11.03
C PRO A 154 21.45 -1.26 12.56
N THR A 155 22.38 -2.01 13.12
CA THR A 155 22.71 -1.89 14.53
C THR A 155 23.60 -0.65 14.72
N LEU A 156 23.19 0.26 15.57
CA LEU A 156 23.97 1.44 15.96
C LEU A 156 25.08 1.10 16.97
N ASP A 157 25.15 -0.15 17.39
CA ASP A 157 26.11 -0.64 18.37
C ASP A 157 27.57 -0.44 17.89
N GLY A 158 28.36 0.22 18.71
CA GLY A 158 29.77 0.48 18.42
C GLY A 158 30.06 1.65 17.50
N THR A 159 29.06 2.47 17.17
CA THR A 159 29.21 3.72 16.42
C THR A 159 29.07 4.94 17.33
N ASP A 160 29.73 6.06 17.00
CA ASP A 160 29.53 7.36 17.68
C ASP A 160 28.18 8.02 17.33
N ILE A 161 27.18 7.21 16.98
CA ILE A 161 25.85 7.63 16.58
C ILE A 161 24.93 7.51 17.78
N ARG A 162 24.25 8.61 18.12
CA ARG A 162 23.30 8.67 19.24
C ARG A 162 21.90 9.00 18.72
N GLN A 163 20.94 8.20 19.09
CA GLN A 163 19.52 8.49 18.84
C GLN A 163 18.97 9.35 19.98
N THR A 164 18.19 10.38 19.63
CA THR A 164 17.48 11.22 20.60
C THR A 164 16.05 10.72 20.82
N SER A 165 15.43 11.14 21.91
CA SER A 165 14.02 10.87 22.20
C SER A 165 13.05 11.51 21.19
N ALA A 166 13.52 12.47 20.40
CA ALA A 166 12.75 13.09 19.32
C ALA A 166 12.79 12.32 18.00
N GLY A 167 13.47 11.14 17.96
CA GLY A 167 13.61 10.33 16.72
C GLY A 167 14.68 10.88 15.76
N THR A 168 15.55 11.80 16.22
CA THR A 168 16.69 12.29 15.45
C THR A 168 17.95 11.51 15.78
N VAL A 169 18.94 11.62 14.91
CA VAL A 169 20.24 10.94 15.02
C VAL A 169 21.35 12.00 15.10
N ILE A 170 22.19 11.90 16.12
CA ILE A 170 23.33 12.78 16.29
C ILE A 170 24.62 11.99 16.06
N PHE A 171 25.49 12.53 15.22
CA PHE A 171 26.82 11.95 14.99
C PHE A 171 27.86 13.04 14.71
N THR A 172 29.15 12.69 14.93
CA THR A 172 30.26 13.59 14.63
C THR A 172 30.82 13.28 13.24
N THR A 173 30.94 14.32 12.41
CA THR A 173 31.50 14.18 11.06
C THR A 173 32.98 13.79 11.11
N PRO A 174 33.43 12.73 10.39
CA PRO A 174 34.79 12.19 10.57
C PRO A 174 35.92 13.14 10.10
N LYS A 175 35.65 14.03 9.14
CA LYS A 175 36.67 14.96 8.62
C LYS A 175 36.74 16.30 9.34
N MET A 176 35.59 16.80 9.77
CA MET A 176 35.50 18.17 10.33
C MET A 176 35.37 18.17 11.86
N GLY A 177 35.06 17.01 12.46
CA GLY A 177 34.83 16.92 13.91
C GLY A 177 33.62 17.72 14.40
N VAL A 178 32.67 18.02 13.50
CA VAL A 178 31.45 18.79 13.83
C VAL A 178 30.34 17.82 14.17
N GLU A 179 29.65 18.05 15.27
CA GLU A 179 28.44 17.31 15.64
C GLU A 179 27.29 17.80 14.79
N VAL A 180 26.56 16.83 14.18
CA VAL A 180 25.43 17.08 13.30
C VAL A 180 24.25 16.29 13.80
N GLU A 181 23.09 16.94 13.88
CA GLU A 181 21.81 16.32 14.15
C GLU A 181 21.03 16.16 12.85
N CYS A 182 20.60 14.92 12.56
CA CYS A 182 19.84 14.57 11.37
C CYS A 182 18.50 13.96 11.74
N LYS A 183 17.46 14.29 10.99
CA LYS A 183 16.16 13.62 11.09
C LYS A 183 15.95 12.64 9.93
N MET A 184 15.20 11.60 10.18
CA MET A 184 14.71 10.70 9.12
C MET A 184 13.68 11.45 8.26
N LEU A 185 13.79 11.31 6.93
CA LEU A 185 12.85 11.97 6.02
C LEU A 185 11.50 11.23 6.00
N THR A 186 10.45 12.00 6.18
CA THR A 186 9.06 11.53 6.03
C THR A 186 8.54 11.79 4.62
N GLY A 187 7.38 11.19 4.29
CA GLY A 187 6.69 11.47 3.03
C GLY A 187 6.29 12.95 2.89
N ALA A 188 6.04 13.66 3.98
CA ALA A 188 5.80 15.10 3.96
C ALA A 188 7.05 15.89 3.59
N ASP A 189 8.20 15.51 4.15
CA ASP A 189 9.49 16.15 3.84
C ASP A 189 9.87 15.95 2.37
N GLU A 190 9.68 14.73 1.85
CA GLU A 190 9.93 14.40 0.44
C GLU A 190 9.15 15.33 -0.50
N LYS A 191 7.87 15.57 -0.22
CA LYS A 191 7.03 16.48 -1.02
C LYS A 191 7.48 17.94 -0.99
N GLN A 192 8.18 18.36 0.05
CA GLN A 192 8.72 19.73 0.13
C GLN A 192 10.02 19.89 -0.64
N LEU A 193 10.73 18.80 -0.92
CA LEU A 193 12.00 18.80 -1.66
C LEU A 193 11.81 18.70 -3.18
N LEU A 194 10.63 18.25 -3.66
CA LEU A 194 10.24 18.11 -5.07
C LEU A 194 9.55 19.36 -5.59
#